data_243562f4d6b7711691130d691b737dec
#
_entry.id   243562f4d6b7711691130d691b737dec
#
_cell.length_a   1.000
_cell.length_b   1.000
_cell.length_c   1.000
_cell.angle_alpha   90.00
_cell.angle_beta   90.00
_cell.angle_gamma   90.00
#
_symmetry.space_group_name_H-M   'P 1'
#
loop_
_entity.id
_entity.type
_entity.pdbx_description
1 polymer ?
#
loop_
_entity_poly.entity_id
_entity_poly.type
_entity_poly.pdbx_seq_one_letter_code
_entity_poly.pdbx_strand_id
1 'polypeptide(L)'
;MGHLVGKDVYRELGRKIDGLATRAPWSDKLRALLAELYSEDDARLVAAMPWGFSRIGRLERVTGIARAQLERQLQSLCPRGLVMDVHVGGDYYYAPSPMVIGIFEFTMMRTGGTLPYDRWARLFRDYLEEGGLYRENFGDGQRVSLMRAVPHEGSIAAEDYVEVLDYEKAASIIDRADRFAIGICSCRHEHEHAGGRRCKVPLETCSTFGATSVDFMARNGLAREVSKAEMMDNLARSRELGLVLNADNVQRNVSFMCHCCGCCCNVLRGITRHGYPNAVVTSSYIAEPDTERCTGCGICTRKCPVQAIGRADDPAPRFRKFGRPLVDRTLCIGCGVCSLKCKSGAMKLHKRAQRVLHPETTFERIILQCLERGTLQNQLFDNPASLTHAFARACLGGFLRLTPVKRALMSDALCSRFLGALKHAAASGGKGQLTKI
;
A
#
# COMPACT_ATOMS: atom_id res chain seq x y z
N MET A 1 -46.32 0.59 -17.08
CA MET A 1 -45.69 0.94 -15.81
C MET A 1 -44.21 0.57 -15.91
N GLY A 2 -43.38 1.54 -16.24
CA GLY A 2 -41.93 1.33 -16.32
C GLY A 2 -41.35 1.12 -14.91
N HIS A 3 -40.83 -0.05 -14.65
CA HIS A 3 -40.03 -0.29 -13.47
C HIS A 3 -38.82 0.65 -13.54
N LEU A 4 -38.83 1.69 -12.69
CA LEU A 4 -37.60 2.37 -12.29
C LEU A 4 -36.75 1.31 -11.57
N VAL A 5 -35.89 0.62 -12.33
CA VAL A 5 -34.82 -0.16 -11.75
C VAL A 5 -33.94 0.86 -11.02
N GLY A 6 -34.09 0.96 -9.71
CA GLY A 6 -33.25 1.83 -8.88
C GLY A 6 -31.80 1.50 -9.21
N LYS A 7 -31.01 2.53 -9.56
CA LYS A 7 -29.56 2.31 -9.82
C LYS A 7 -28.97 1.62 -8.60
N ASP A 8 -28.29 0.49 -8.79
CA ASP A 8 -27.61 -0.23 -7.72
C ASP A 8 -26.57 0.71 -7.08
N VAL A 9 -26.87 1.23 -5.89
CA VAL A 9 -26.04 2.18 -5.15
C VAL A 9 -24.64 1.63 -4.88
N TYR A 10 -24.53 0.31 -4.64
CA TYR A 10 -23.23 -0.33 -4.41
C TYR A 10 -22.40 -0.41 -5.69
N ARG A 11 -23.05 -0.47 -6.86
CA ARG A 11 -22.35 -0.38 -8.14
C ARG A 11 -21.80 1.03 -8.40
N GLU A 12 -22.54 2.05 -7.98
CA GLU A 12 -22.05 3.44 -8.06
C GLU A 12 -20.89 3.66 -7.08
N LEU A 13 -20.98 3.15 -5.86
CA LEU A 13 -19.90 3.16 -4.88
C LEU A 13 -18.68 2.38 -5.41
N GLY A 14 -18.88 1.18 -5.99
CA GLY A 14 -17.79 0.39 -6.59
C GLY A 14 -17.05 1.17 -7.69
N ARG A 15 -17.78 1.87 -8.58
CA ARG A 15 -17.17 2.76 -9.61
C ARG A 15 -16.37 3.91 -8.97
N LYS A 16 -16.87 4.47 -7.88
CA LYS A 16 -16.18 5.52 -7.13
C LYS A 16 -14.84 5.01 -6.60
N ILE A 17 -14.83 3.87 -5.93
CA ILE A 17 -13.64 3.26 -5.33
C ILE A 17 -12.66 2.82 -6.43
N ASP A 18 -13.15 2.20 -7.51
CA ASP A 18 -12.33 1.80 -8.66
C ASP A 18 -11.69 3.00 -9.38
N GLY A 19 -12.27 4.19 -9.26
CA GLY A 19 -11.74 5.44 -9.80
C GLY A 19 -10.65 6.11 -8.96
N LEU A 20 -10.21 5.52 -7.85
CA LEU A 20 -9.14 6.03 -6.98
C LEU A 20 -7.74 5.58 -7.44
N ALA A 21 -6.72 5.91 -6.65
CA ALA A 21 -5.33 5.55 -6.93
C ALA A 21 -5.08 4.05 -6.96
N THR A 22 -5.80 3.29 -6.13
CA THR A 22 -5.82 1.82 -6.18
C THR A 22 -7.13 1.38 -6.82
N ARG A 23 -7.02 0.64 -7.93
CA ARG A 23 -8.17 0.09 -8.65
C ARG A 23 -8.84 -1.00 -7.81
N ALA A 24 -10.15 -1.05 -7.89
CA ALA A 24 -10.99 -2.08 -7.26
C ALA A 24 -12.04 -2.57 -8.29
N PRO A 25 -11.65 -3.51 -9.18
CA PRO A 25 -12.52 -3.98 -10.26
C PRO A 25 -13.81 -4.57 -9.71
N TRP A 26 -14.91 -4.23 -10.40
CA TRP A 26 -16.24 -4.68 -9.99
C TRP A 26 -16.42 -6.18 -10.16
N SER A 27 -16.98 -6.81 -9.13
CA SER A 27 -17.45 -8.20 -9.14
C SER A 27 -18.60 -8.36 -8.13
N ASP A 28 -19.28 -9.50 -8.17
CA ASP A 28 -20.31 -9.84 -7.19
C ASP A 28 -19.73 -9.94 -5.77
N LYS A 29 -18.47 -10.36 -5.64
CA LYS A 29 -17.76 -10.40 -4.34
C LYS A 29 -17.47 -9.00 -3.82
N LEU A 30 -17.05 -8.06 -4.69
CA LEU A 30 -16.94 -6.67 -4.28
C LEU A 30 -18.28 -6.10 -3.85
N ARG A 31 -19.36 -6.39 -4.60
CA ARG A 31 -20.71 -5.97 -4.24
C ARG A 31 -21.10 -6.46 -2.85
N ALA A 32 -20.90 -7.74 -2.57
CA ALA A 32 -21.23 -8.34 -1.27
C ALA A 32 -20.41 -7.69 -0.14
N LEU A 33 -19.11 -7.44 -0.36
CA LEU A 33 -18.22 -6.76 0.58
C LEU A 33 -18.70 -5.33 0.87
N LEU A 34 -19.02 -4.56 -0.17
CA LEU A 34 -19.48 -3.18 0.00
C LEU A 34 -20.83 -3.11 0.72
N ALA A 35 -21.76 -4.02 0.40
CA ALA A 35 -23.07 -4.10 1.07
C ALA A 35 -22.95 -4.53 2.54
N GLU A 36 -21.93 -5.25 2.92
CA GLU A 36 -21.63 -5.56 4.32
C GLU A 36 -21.07 -4.37 5.09
N LEU A 37 -20.21 -3.56 4.45
CA LEU A 37 -19.50 -2.48 5.12
C LEU A 37 -20.24 -1.16 5.13
N TYR A 38 -21.09 -0.87 4.14
CA TYR A 38 -21.79 0.39 3.94
C TYR A 38 -23.30 0.19 4.00
N SER A 39 -24.00 1.02 4.74
CA SER A 39 -25.45 1.20 4.51
C SER A 39 -25.71 1.84 3.15
N GLU A 40 -26.92 1.77 2.64
CA GLU A 40 -27.24 2.45 1.37
C GLU A 40 -27.01 3.96 1.43
N ASP A 41 -27.31 4.59 2.57
CA ASP A 41 -27.08 6.03 2.75
C ASP A 41 -25.59 6.39 2.82
N ASP A 42 -24.78 5.54 3.50
CA ASP A 42 -23.32 5.66 3.47
C ASP A 42 -22.77 5.52 2.04
N ALA A 43 -23.27 4.53 1.30
CA ALA A 43 -22.87 4.27 -0.08
C ALA A 43 -23.24 5.45 -1.00
N ARG A 44 -24.42 6.03 -0.86
CA ARG A 44 -24.84 7.25 -1.59
C ARG A 44 -23.93 8.43 -1.29
N LEU A 45 -23.64 8.69 -0.02
CA LEU A 45 -22.74 9.76 0.38
C LEU A 45 -21.36 9.58 -0.26
N VAL A 46 -20.72 8.41 -0.06
CA VAL A 46 -19.35 8.18 -0.53
C VAL A 46 -19.28 8.20 -2.06
N ALA A 47 -20.27 7.69 -2.78
CA ALA A 47 -20.37 7.78 -4.23
C ALA A 47 -20.45 9.23 -4.71
N ALA A 48 -21.17 10.11 -3.96
CA ALA A 48 -21.33 11.52 -4.28
C ALA A 48 -20.13 12.41 -3.88
N MET A 49 -19.25 11.95 -2.97
CA MET A 49 -18.07 12.72 -2.55
C MET A 49 -17.13 13.02 -3.74
N PRO A 50 -16.35 14.12 -3.72
CA PRO A 50 -15.19 14.28 -4.60
C PRO A 50 -14.20 13.11 -4.49
N TRP A 51 -13.42 12.82 -5.55
CA TRP A 51 -12.38 11.78 -5.47
C TRP A 51 -11.17 12.21 -4.62
N GLY A 52 -10.87 13.50 -4.59
CA GLY A 52 -9.75 14.04 -3.80
C GLY A 52 -10.19 14.60 -2.46
N PHE A 53 -9.22 14.78 -1.57
CA PHE A 53 -9.43 15.38 -0.27
C PHE A 53 -10.16 16.72 -0.34
N SER A 54 -11.19 16.89 0.47
CA SER A 54 -12.08 18.04 0.48
C SER A 54 -12.50 18.42 1.90
N ARG A 55 -12.57 19.73 2.19
CA ARG A 55 -13.13 20.25 3.42
C ARG A 55 -14.65 20.04 3.46
N ILE A 56 -15.24 19.99 4.65
CA ILE A 56 -16.67 19.72 4.83
C ILE A 56 -17.57 20.69 4.06
N GLY A 57 -17.25 21.98 4.02
CA GLY A 57 -18.04 22.97 3.25
C GLY A 57 -18.02 22.73 1.73
N ARG A 58 -17.00 22.03 1.19
CA ARG A 58 -17.01 21.58 -0.18
C ARG A 58 -17.84 20.32 -0.37
N LEU A 59 -17.81 19.39 0.61
CA LEU A 59 -18.66 18.21 0.59
C LEU A 59 -20.12 18.61 0.57
N GLU A 60 -20.54 19.54 1.44
CA GLU A 60 -21.88 20.09 1.48
C GLU A 60 -22.34 20.62 0.11
N ARG A 61 -21.52 21.46 -0.52
CA ARG A 61 -21.84 22.02 -1.87
C ARG A 61 -21.90 20.96 -2.97
N VAL A 62 -21.04 19.93 -2.92
CA VAL A 62 -20.97 18.92 -3.99
C VAL A 62 -22.03 17.85 -3.82
N THR A 63 -22.31 17.42 -2.59
CA THR A 63 -23.27 16.35 -2.30
C THR A 63 -24.71 16.87 -2.18
N GLY A 64 -24.89 18.17 -1.86
CA GLY A 64 -26.19 18.75 -1.53
C GLY A 64 -26.74 18.30 -0.16
N ILE A 65 -25.95 17.60 0.64
CA ILE A 65 -26.34 17.11 1.98
C ILE A 65 -26.03 18.19 3.02
N ALA A 66 -26.99 18.50 3.88
CA ALA A 66 -26.84 19.49 4.92
C ALA A 66 -25.67 19.13 5.88
N ARG A 67 -24.93 20.15 6.32
CA ARG A 67 -23.73 20.03 7.14
C ARG A 67 -23.91 19.13 8.36
N ALA A 68 -24.96 19.31 9.12
CA ALA A 68 -25.24 18.52 10.33
C ALA A 68 -25.45 17.01 10.04
N GLN A 69 -25.99 16.67 8.86
CA GLN A 69 -26.13 15.29 8.42
C GLN A 69 -24.78 14.74 7.96
N LEU A 70 -23.98 15.53 7.21
CA LEU A 70 -22.61 15.14 6.79
C LEU A 70 -21.74 14.85 8.01
N GLU A 71 -21.76 15.71 9.02
CA GLU A 71 -20.96 15.53 10.25
C GLU A 71 -21.32 14.21 10.94
N ARG A 72 -22.61 13.90 11.10
CA ARG A 72 -23.04 12.61 11.69
C ARG A 72 -22.57 11.40 10.88
N GLN A 73 -22.71 11.44 9.56
CA GLN A 73 -22.29 10.34 8.69
C GLN A 73 -20.77 10.17 8.70
N LEU A 74 -20.00 11.26 8.64
CA LEU A 74 -18.53 11.23 8.68
C LEU A 74 -18.03 10.73 10.04
N GLN A 75 -18.66 11.15 11.16
CA GLN A 75 -18.37 10.61 12.50
C GLN A 75 -18.58 9.09 12.62
N SER A 76 -19.48 8.53 11.82
CA SER A 76 -19.66 7.07 11.73
C SER A 76 -18.68 6.40 10.79
N LEU A 77 -18.39 7.02 9.62
CA LEU A 77 -17.61 6.41 8.55
C LEU A 77 -16.10 6.44 8.82
N CYS A 78 -15.58 7.52 9.42
CA CYS A 78 -14.14 7.68 9.64
C CYS A 78 -13.56 6.64 10.63
N PRO A 79 -14.15 6.39 11.81
CA PRO A 79 -13.68 5.33 12.72
C PRO A 79 -13.80 3.92 12.14
N ARG A 80 -14.67 3.73 11.14
CA ARG A 80 -14.80 2.46 10.40
C ARG A 80 -13.74 2.34 9.29
N GLY A 81 -12.97 3.41 9.02
CA GLY A 81 -11.97 3.46 7.96
C GLY A 81 -12.54 3.49 6.55
N LEU A 82 -13.83 3.82 6.39
CA LEU A 82 -14.56 3.84 5.12
C LEU A 82 -14.45 5.20 4.41
N VAL A 83 -14.15 6.24 5.18
CA VAL A 83 -13.74 7.57 4.74
C VAL A 83 -12.48 7.93 5.51
N MET A 84 -11.47 8.44 4.81
CA MET A 84 -10.28 9.01 5.45
C MET A 84 -10.56 10.46 5.84
N ASP A 85 -10.18 10.82 7.06
CA ASP A 85 -10.20 12.19 7.55
C ASP A 85 -8.80 12.57 8.05
N VAL A 86 -8.15 13.48 7.37
CA VAL A 86 -6.81 13.93 7.74
C VAL A 86 -6.84 15.38 8.23
N HIS A 87 -6.11 15.63 9.32
CA HIS A 87 -5.96 16.96 9.88
C HIS A 87 -4.66 17.58 9.40
N VAL A 88 -4.75 18.64 8.60
CA VAL A 88 -3.60 19.32 8.01
C VAL A 88 -3.81 20.83 8.04
N GLY A 89 -2.85 21.55 8.62
CA GLY A 89 -2.88 23.02 8.66
C GLY A 89 -4.10 23.61 9.40
N GLY A 90 -4.58 22.94 10.44
CA GLY A 90 -5.73 23.38 11.24
C GLY A 90 -7.10 22.99 10.68
N ASP A 91 -7.15 22.32 9.52
CA ASP A 91 -8.41 21.91 8.87
C ASP A 91 -8.49 20.38 8.69
N TYR A 92 -9.72 19.86 8.78
CA TYR A 92 -10.02 18.47 8.40
C TYR A 92 -10.35 18.37 6.91
N TYR A 93 -9.73 17.39 6.26
CA TYR A 93 -9.99 17.01 4.88
C TYR A 93 -10.46 15.57 4.82
N TYR A 94 -11.51 15.34 4.04
CA TYR A 94 -12.17 14.03 3.89
C TYR A 94 -12.02 13.52 2.47
N ALA A 95 -11.78 12.22 2.31
CA ALA A 95 -11.75 11.54 1.02
C ALA A 95 -12.30 10.11 1.15
N PRO A 96 -12.91 9.55 0.09
CA PRO A 96 -13.24 8.13 0.07
C PRO A 96 -11.99 7.28 0.29
N SER A 97 -12.09 6.26 1.15
CA SER A 97 -10.98 5.32 1.34
C SER A 97 -10.79 4.44 0.10
N PRO A 98 -9.55 4.27 -0.41
CA PRO A 98 -9.27 3.29 -1.45
C PRO A 98 -9.44 1.87 -0.91
N MET A 99 -9.50 0.86 -1.80
CA MET A 99 -9.63 -0.53 -1.36
C MET A 99 -8.41 -1.00 -0.55
N VAL A 100 -7.20 -0.66 -0.99
CA VAL A 100 -5.92 -1.01 -0.37
C VAL A 100 -5.09 0.25 -0.20
N ILE A 101 -4.46 0.35 0.74
CA ILE A 101 -4.31 0.95 2.05
C ILE A 101 -5.51 1.85 2.31
N GLY A 102 -6.53 1.27 2.87
CA GLY A 102 -7.84 1.91 3.07
C GLY A 102 -8.85 0.92 3.62
N ILE A 103 -9.92 0.66 2.87
CA ILE A 103 -11.07 -0.15 3.32
C ILE A 103 -10.62 -1.49 3.92
N PHE A 104 -9.72 -2.23 3.26
CA PHE A 104 -9.24 -3.51 3.76
C PHE A 104 -8.47 -3.37 5.07
N GLU A 105 -7.42 -2.53 5.06
CA GLU A 105 -6.56 -2.38 6.23
C GLU A 105 -7.33 -1.84 7.43
N PHE A 106 -8.05 -0.75 7.25
CA PHE A 106 -8.71 -0.08 8.36
C PHE A 106 -9.87 -0.90 8.93
N THR A 107 -10.62 -1.61 8.09
CA THR A 107 -11.65 -2.56 8.59
C THR A 107 -11.02 -3.67 9.43
N MET A 108 -9.95 -4.30 8.93
CA MET A 108 -9.29 -5.40 9.62
C MET A 108 -8.32 -4.97 10.73
N MET A 109 -8.07 -3.67 10.91
CA MET A 109 -7.32 -3.10 12.05
C MET A 109 -8.22 -2.70 13.23
N ARG A 110 -9.52 -2.65 13.04
CA ARG A 110 -10.45 -2.34 14.13
C ARG A 110 -10.38 -3.41 15.20
N THR A 111 -10.48 -2.99 16.45
CA THR A 111 -10.47 -3.86 17.63
C THR A 111 -11.57 -3.45 18.61
N GLY A 112 -11.95 -4.36 19.51
CA GLY A 112 -12.96 -4.10 20.54
C GLY A 112 -14.38 -4.41 20.08
N GLY A 113 -15.27 -4.62 21.04
CA GLY A 113 -16.67 -4.95 20.80
C GLY A 113 -16.89 -6.32 20.12
N THR A 114 -18.13 -6.56 19.72
CA THR A 114 -18.55 -7.74 18.97
C THR A 114 -18.56 -7.43 17.47
N LEU A 115 -17.37 -7.35 16.87
CA LEU A 115 -17.25 -7.10 15.42
C LEU A 115 -17.29 -8.42 14.63
N PRO A 116 -17.92 -8.47 13.44
CA PRO A 116 -18.10 -9.70 12.68
C PRO A 116 -16.84 -10.05 11.87
N TYR A 117 -15.68 -10.19 12.55
CA TYR A 117 -14.37 -10.42 11.92
C TYR A 117 -14.35 -11.60 10.96
N ASP A 118 -14.97 -12.73 11.33
CA ASP A 118 -15.00 -13.93 10.50
C ASP A 118 -15.73 -13.69 9.18
N ARG A 119 -16.78 -12.88 9.21
CA ARG A 119 -17.54 -12.51 8.01
C ARG A 119 -16.75 -11.57 7.14
N TRP A 120 -16.17 -10.51 7.72
CA TRP A 120 -15.33 -9.57 6.99
C TRP A 120 -14.10 -10.25 6.36
N ALA A 121 -13.42 -11.07 7.14
CA ALA A 121 -12.23 -11.81 6.68
C ALA A 121 -12.54 -12.70 5.48
N ARG A 122 -13.69 -13.44 5.50
CA ARG A 122 -14.12 -14.25 4.36
C ARG A 122 -14.43 -13.40 3.14
N LEU A 123 -15.20 -12.32 3.28
CA LEU A 123 -15.54 -11.44 2.17
C LEU A 123 -14.31 -10.78 1.52
N PHE A 124 -13.36 -10.30 2.33
CA PHE A 124 -12.11 -9.78 1.81
C PHE A 124 -11.29 -10.85 1.11
N ARG A 125 -11.15 -12.03 1.71
CA ARG A 125 -10.43 -13.15 1.09
C ARG A 125 -11.04 -13.53 -0.26
N ASP A 126 -12.35 -13.71 -0.32
CA ASP A 126 -13.05 -14.08 -1.55
C ASP A 126 -12.82 -13.06 -2.66
N TYR A 127 -12.84 -11.77 -2.33
CA TYR A 127 -12.55 -10.71 -3.30
C TYR A 127 -11.08 -10.67 -3.73
N LEU A 128 -10.13 -10.78 -2.80
CA LEU A 128 -8.70 -10.75 -3.10
C LEU A 128 -8.26 -11.98 -3.90
N GLU A 129 -8.81 -13.15 -3.61
CA GLU A 129 -8.46 -14.41 -4.32
C GLU A 129 -9.00 -14.49 -5.76
N GLU A 130 -9.97 -13.64 -6.15
CA GLU A 130 -10.35 -13.49 -7.57
C GLU A 130 -9.19 -13.00 -8.45
N GLY A 131 -8.19 -12.35 -7.86
CA GLY A 131 -7.00 -11.88 -8.56
C GLY A 131 -7.21 -10.60 -9.39
N GLY A 132 -8.44 -10.15 -9.59
CA GLY A 132 -8.76 -8.95 -10.37
C GLY A 132 -8.09 -7.69 -9.83
N LEU A 133 -8.08 -7.51 -8.51
CA LEU A 133 -7.40 -6.40 -7.86
C LEU A 133 -5.90 -6.39 -8.19
N TYR A 134 -5.23 -7.54 -8.14
CA TYR A 134 -3.80 -7.65 -8.45
C TYR A 134 -3.52 -7.34 -9.92
N ARG A 135 -4.33 -7.88 -10.83
CA ARG A 135 -4.20 -7.63 -12.27
C ARG A 135 -4.32 -6.14 -12.60
N GLU A 136 -5.32 -5.45 -12.05
CA GLU A 136 -5.57 -4.04 -12.34
C GLU A 136 -4.56 -3.08 -11.70
N ASN A 137 -3.83 -3.53 -10.67
CA ASN A 137 -2.87 -2.69 -9.94
C ASN A 137 -1.41 -3.05 -10.20
N PHE A 138 -1.12 -4.26 -10.66
CA PHE A 138 0.24 -4.77 -10.82
C PHE A 138 0.43 -5.52 -12.15
N GLY A 139 -0.53 -5.44 -13.08
CA GLY A 139 -0.44 -6.04 -14.41
C GLY A 139 0.61 -5.38 -15.31
N ASP A 140 0.62 -5.76 -16.56
CA ASP A 140 1.62 -5.32 -17.54
C ASP A 140 1.72 -3.80 -17.66
N GLY A 141 2.94 -3.30 -17.60
CA GLY A 141 3.25 -1.88 -17.74
C GLY A 141 3.07 -1.04 -16.48
N GLN A 142 2.65 -1.63 -15.36
CA GLN A 142 2.55 -0.92 -14.08
C GLN A 142 3.85 -1.04 -13.29
N ARG A 143 4.39 0.10 -12.84
CA ARG A 143 5.69 0.19 -12.17
C ARG A 143 5.63 0.88 -10.80
N VAL A 144 4.61 1.72 -10.58
CA VAL A 144 4.46 2.50 -9.35
C VAL A 144 3.61 1.73 -8.35
N SER A 145 4.24 0.94 -7.50
CA SER A 145 3.56 0.22 -6.44
C SER A 145 3.34 1.08 -5.19
N LEU A 146 2.41 0.64 -4.33
CA LEU A 146 2.11 1.29 -3.05
C LEU A 146 3.25 1.18 -2.05
N MET A 147 3.94 0.04 -2.07
CA MET A 147 4.95 -0.33 -1.08
C MET A 147 6.28 -0.62 -1.73
N ARG A 148 7.34 -0.39 -0.97
CA ARG A 148 8.70 -0.80 -1.30
C ARG A 148 9.31 -1.63 -0.19
N ALA A 149 10.17 -2.57 -0.56
CA ALA A 149 10.97 -3.30 0.40
C ALA A 149 12.06 -2.38 0.99
N VAL A 150 12.18 -2.39 2.32
CA VAL A 150 13.31 -1.79 3.04
C VAL A 150 14.24 -2.93 3.47
N PRO A 151 15.51 -2.91 3.10
CA PRO A 151 16.44 -3.98 3.44
C PRO A 151 16.71 -3.98 4.94
N HIS A 152 16.92 -5.17 5.51
CA HIS A 152 17.53 -5.26 6.84
C HIS A 152 18.99 -4.82 6.78
N GLU A 153 19.33 -3.72 7.41
CA GLU A 153 20.66 -3.09 7.33
C GLU A 153 21.82 -4.07 7.60
N GLY A 154 21.71 -4.91 8.65
CA GLY A 154 22.72 -5.92 8.96
C GLY A 154 22.86 -7.06 7.92
N SER A 155 22.01 -7.09 6.89
CA SER A 155 22.06 -8.04 5.78
C SER A 155 22.91 -7.53 4.60
N ILE A 156 23.18 -6.24 4.55
CA ILE A 156 23.94 -5.60 3.46
C ILE A 156 25.42 -5.94 3.64
N ALA A 157 26.10 -6.19 2.55
CA ALA A 157 27.54 -6.41 2.55
C ALA A 157 28.27 -5.14 3.02
N ALA A 158 29.37 -5.30 3.77
CA ALA A 158 30.05 -4.16 4.39
C ALA A 158 30.55 -3.13 3.37
N GLU A 159 31.03 -3.60 2.21
CA GLU A 159 31.47 -2.79 1.09
C GLU A 159 30.36 -1.94 0.45
N ASP A 160 29.12 -2.43 0.50
CA ASP A 160 27.95 -1.76 -0.09
C ASP A 160 27.20 -0.87 0.92
N TYR A 161 27.51 -0.98 2.23
CA TYR A 161 26.74 -0.29 3.28
C TYR A 161 26.94 1.23 3.28
N VAL A 162 28.11 1.72 2.86
CA VAL A 162 28.44 3.15 2.84
C VAL A 162 27.49 3.95 1.91
N GLU A 163 26.93 3.29 0.89
CA GLU A 163 26.04 3.93 -0.08
C GLU A 163 24.55 3.78 0.23
N VAL A 164 24.18 3.23 1.37
CA VAL A 164 22.76 3.09 1.78
C VAL A 164 22.17 4.46 2.06
N LEU A 165 21.14 4.85 1.32
CA LEU A 165 20.47 6.11 1.53
C LEU A 165 19.58 6.07 2.78
N ASP A 166 19.42 7.21 3.43
CA ASP A 166 18.65 7.30 4.68
C ASP A 166 17.20 6.80 4.55
N TYR A 167 16.54 7.04 3.42
CA TYR A 167 15.20 6.51 3.21
C TYR A 167 15.17 4.99 2.97
N GLU A 168 16.32 4.36 2.71
CA GLU A 168 16.48 2.90 2.60
C GLU A 168 16.83 2.25 3.96
N LYS A 169 17.05 3.03 5.02
CA LYS A 169 17.31 2.55 6.37
C LYS A 169 16.05 2.64 7.24
N ALA A 170 15.60 1.53 7.79
CA ALA A 170 14.42 1.51 8.65
C ALA A 170 14.61 2.37 9.91
N ALA A 171 15.80 2.34 10.51
CA ALA A 171 16.12 3.18 11.66
C ALA A 171 16.06 4.67 11.31
N SER A 172 16.62 5.10 10.17
CA SER A 172 16.57 6.51 9.73
C SER A 172 15.15 6.99 9.42
N ILE A 173 14.26 6.11 8.94
CA ILE A 173 12.83 6.45 8.76
C ILE A 173 12.20 6.77 10.12
N ILE A 174 12.48 5.97 11.15
CA ILE A 174 12.01 6.19 12.52
C ILE A 174 12.64 7.47 13.09
N ASP A 175 13.94 7.68 12.89
CA ASP A 175 14.67 8.84 13.43
C ASP A 175 14.13 10.19 12.92
N ARG A 176 13.62 10.23 11.71
CA ARG A 176 13.07 11.43 11.06
C ARG A 176 11.61 11.70 11.37
N ALA A 177 10.88 10.72 11.91
CA ALA A 177 9.48 10.90 12.26
C ALA A 177 9.35 11.54 13.65
N ASP A 178 8.30 12.34 13.81
CA ASP A 178 7.99 13.09 15.02
C ASP A 178 6.99 12.37 15.94
N ARG A 179 6.12 11.51 15.37
CA ARG A 179 5.10 10.74 16.09
C ARG A 179 5.02 9.32 15.56
N PHE A 180 4.60 8.40 16.42
CA PHE A 180 4.59 6.95 16.15
C PHE A 180 3.31 6.30 16.65
N ALA A 181 2.79 5.33 15.90
CA ALA A 181 1.72 4.47 16.38
C ALA A 181 1.93 3.02 15.92
N ILE A 182 1.49 2.07 16.73
CA ILE A 182 1.49 0.64 16.40
C ILE A 182 0.05 0.14 16.38
N GLY A 183 -0.32 -0.49 15.28
CA GLY A 183 -1.60 -1.16 15.09
C GLY A 183 -1.45 -2.64 14.81
N ILE A 184 -2.57 -3.36 14.75
CA ILE A 184 -2.58 -4.76 14.35
C ILE A 184 -2.37 -4.91 12.84
N CYS A 185 -1.76 -6.01 12.43
CA CYS A 185 -1.57 -6.32 11.02
C CYS A 185 -2.87 -6.85 10.40
N SER A 186 -3.50 -6.07 9.54
CA SER A 186 -4.74 -6.42 8.82
C SER A 186 -4.66 -7.78 8.11
N CYS A 187 -3.57 -8.06 7.40
CA CYS A 187 -3.38 -9.33 6.68
C CYS A 187 -3.33 -10.55 7.63
N ARG A 188 -2.63 -10.45 8.77
CA ARG A 188 -2.59 -11.54 9.75
C ARG A 188 -3.93 -11.70 10.46
N HIS A 189 -4.60 -10.61 10.78
CA HIS A 189 -5.92 -10.63 11.41
C HIS A 189 -6.98 -11.23 10.47
N GLU A 190 -6.98 -10.85 9.20
CA GLU A 190 -7.80 -11.47 8.17
C GLU A 190 -7.55 -12.99 8.10
N HIS A 191 -6.28 -13.41 8.03
CA HIS A 191 -5.93 -14.84 7.94
C HIS A 191 -6.30 -15.63 9.21
N GLU A 192 -6.27 -15.00 10.37
CA GLU A 192 -6.71 -15.62 11.63
C GLU A 192 -8.20 -15.95 11.58
N HIS A 193 -9.02 -14.99 11.21
CA HIS A 193 -10.47 -15.13 11.18
C HIS A 193 -11.02 -15.90 9.96
N ALA A 194 -10.31 -15.88 8.83
CA ALA A 194 -10.69 -16.70 7.68
C ALA A 194 -10.06 -18.11 7.70
N GLY A 195 -9.40 -18.52 8.81
CA GLY A 195 -8.90 -19.90 8.99
C GLY A 195 -7.63 -20.25 8.21
N GLY A 196 -6.81 -19.27 7.82
CA GLY A 196 -5.59 -19.50 7.01
C GLY A 196 -4.26 -19.14 7.67
N ARG A 197 -4.27 -18.68 8.92
CA ARG A 197 -3.05 -18.23 9.60
C ARG A 197 -2.14 -19.42 9.95
N ARG A 198 -0.89 -19.36 9.47
CA ARG A 198 0.11 -20.42 9.66
C ARG A 198 1.31 -19.99 10.51
N CYS A 199 1.38 -18.74 10.93
CA CYS A 199 2.50 -18.21 11.71
C CYS A 199 2.07 -17.76 13.12
N LYS A 200 3.04 -17.77 14.04
CA LYS A 200 2.88 -17.28 15.42
C LYS A 200 3.37 -15.83 15.60
N VAL A 201 3.53 -15.09 14.50
CA VAL A 201 3.94 -13.67 14.54
C VAL A 201 2.85 -12.85 15.25
N PRO A 202 3.18 -11.98 16.21
CA PRO A 202 2.17 -11.13 16.87
C PRO A 202 1.35 -10.31 15.89
N LEU A 203 0.10 -9.98 16.25
CA LEU A 203 -0.74 -9.10 15.44
C LEU A 203 -0.23 -7.66 15.48
N GLU A 204 0.11 -7.14 16.67
CA GLU A 204 0.64 -5.77 16.85
C GLU A 204 2.03 -5.62 16.27
N THR A 205 2.10 -5.16 15.02
CA THR A 205 3.37 -4.94 14.33
C THR A 205 3.28 -3.86 13.25
N CYS A 206 2.08 -3.40 12.88
CA CYS A 206 1.94 -2.37 11.84
C CYS A 206 2.41 -1.02 12.40
N SER A 207 3.45 -0.44 11.80
CA SER A 207 4.04 0.84 12.22
C SER A 207 3.48 1.99 11.38
N THR A 208 3.08 3.07 12.05
CA THR A 208 2.63 4.34 11.45
C THR A 208 3.52 5.47 11.92
N PHE A 209 3.84 6.41 11.03
CA PHE A 209 4.78 7.50 11.25
C PHE A 209 4.18 8.85 10.86
N GLY A 210 4.65 9.91 11.55
CA GLY A 210 4.34 11.30 11.26
C GLY A 210 3.00 11.77 11.81
N ALA A 211 2.93 13.07 12.15
CA ALA A 211 1.82 13.66 12.89
C ALA A 211 0.45 13.39 12.24
N THR A 212 0.31 13.59 10.93
CA THR A 212 -0.96 13.43 10.21
C THR A 212 -1.47 11.98 10.22
N SER A 213 -0.58 11.02 9.93
CA SER A 213 -0.96 9.61 9.85
C SER A 213 -1.22 9.02 11.24
N VAL A 214 -0.40 9.38 12.23
CA VAL A 214 -0.59 8.94 13.62
C VAL A 214 -1.87 9.52 14.20
N ASP A 215 -2.17 10.80 13.96
CA ASP A 215 -3.44 11.42 14.37
C ASP A 215 -4.64 10.67 13.80
N PHE A 216 -4.64 10.40 12.48
CA PHE A 216 -5.72 9.64 11.84
C PHE A 216 -5.89 8.26 12.47
N MET A 217 -4.81 7.50 12.64
CA MET A 217 -4.88 6.14 13.16
C MET A 217 -5.30 6.08 14.63
N ALA A 218 -4.77 6.97 15.47
CA ALA A 218 -5.05 6.99 16.89
C ALA A 218 -6.48 7.50 17.18
N ARG A 219 -6.87 8.60 16.54
CA ARG A 219 -8.19 9.21 16.74
C ARG A 219 -9.34 8.29 16.28
N ASN A 220 -9.10 7.50 15.25
CA ASN A 220 -10.07 6.53 14.73
C ASN A 220 -9.96 5.13 15.41
N GLY A 221 -9.11 4.98 16.44
CA GLY A 221 -8.99 3.72 17.19
C GLY A 221 -8.38 2.57 16.41
N LEU A 222 -7.61 2.87 15.35
CA LEU A 222 -6.99 1.89 14.46
C LEU A 222 -5.57 1.49 14.90
N ALA A 223 -4.91 2.35 15.69
CA ALA A 223 -3.59 2.11 16.24
C ALA A 223 -3.41 2.85 17.57
N ARG A 224 -2.48 2.38 18.37
CA ARG A 224 -2.08 2.98 19.63
C ARG A 224 -0.84 3.84 19.43
N GLU A 225 -0.86 5.08 19.90
CA GLU A 225 0.33 5.95 19.90
C GLU A 225 1.39 5.38 20.84
N VAL A 226 2.65 5.45 20.42
CA VAL A 226 3.79 4.85 21.12
C VAL A 226 5.00 5.77 21.13
N SER A 227 5.94 5.51 22.04
CA SER A 227 7.23 6.19 22.07
C SER A 227 8.15 5.73 20.92
N LYS A 228 9.15 6.54 20.60
CA LYS A 228 10.21 6.16 19.66
C LYS A 228 10.94 4.89 20.09
N ALA A 229 11.18 4.72 21.39
CA ALA A 229 11.82 3.52 21.93
C ALA A 229 10.99 2.26 21.62
N GLU A 230 9.69 2.30 21.89
CA GLU A 230 8.79 1.17 21.59
C GLU A 230 8.69 0.89 20.08
N MET A 231 8.75 1.92 19.24
CA MET A 231 8.82 1.74 17.77
C MET A 231 10.12 1.05 17.34
N MET A 232 11.26 1.39 17.95
CA MET A 232 12.54 0.71 17.72
C MET A 232 12.52 -0.74 18.20
N ASP A 233 11.87 -1.02 19.33
CA ASP A 233 11.67 -2.41 19.83
C ASP A 233 10.82 -3.23 18.85
N ASN A 234 9.77 -2.63 18.26
CA ASN A 234 8.98 -3.29 17.22
C ASN A 234 9.82 -3.63 15.97
N LEU A 235 10.72 -2.72 15.57
CA LEU A 235 11.66 -2.96 14.46
C LEU A 235 12.65 -4.10 14.83
N ALA A 236 13.22 -4.10 16.03
CA ALA A 236 14.15 -5.12 16.50
C ALA A 236 13.47 -6.51 16.53
N ARG A 237 12.27 -6.60 17.11
CA ARG A 237 11.46 -7.83 17.13
C ARG A 237 11.16 -8.35 15.72
N SER A 238 10.86 -7.46 14.79
CA SER A 238 10.58 -7.83 13.39
C SER A 238 11.81 -8.41 12.69
N ARG A 239 13.00 -7.90 12.99
CA ARG A 239 14.29 -8.46 12.55
C ARG A 239 14.53 -9.86 13.10
N GLU A 240 14.32 -10.08 14.38
CA GLU A 240 14.44 -11.39 15.03
C GLU A 240 13.50 -12.43 14.43
N LEU A 241 12.24 -12.04 14.19
CA LEU A 241 11.23 -12.88 13.56
C LEU A 241 11.51 -13.12 12.05
N GLY A 242 12.36 -12.31 11.43
CA GLY A 242 12.68 -12.38 10.01
C GLY A 242 11.51 -11.93 9.13
N LEU A 243 10.87 -10.84 9.49
CA LEU A 243 9.78 -10.24 8.73
C LEU A 243 10.32 -9.32 7.64
N VAL A 244 9.61 -9.22 6.53
CA VAL A 244 9.90 -8.24 5.48
C VAL A 244 9.42 -6.88 5.94
N LEU A 245 10.27 -5.86 5.85
CA LEU A 245 9.90 -4.48 6.08
C LEU A 245 9.41 -3.89 4.75
N ASN A 246 8.12 -3.59 4.68
CA ASN A 246 7.48 -2.96 3.51
C ASN A 246 7.00 -1.56 3.89
N ALA A 247 7.73 -0.55 3.50
CA ALA A 247 7.36 0.85 3.76
C ALA A 247 6.53 1.45 2.62
N ASP A 248 5.90 2.58 2.89
CA ASP A 248 5.33 3.46 1.87
C ASP A 248 6.38 3.74 0.79
N ASN A 249 5.98 3.67 -0.48
CA ASN A 249 6.90 3.82 -1.61
C ASN A 249 7.21 5.29 -1.90
N VAL A 250 7.83 5.96 -0.92
CA VAL A 250 8.24 7.37 -1.01
C VAL A 250 9.61 7.58 -0.36
N GLN A 251 10.29 8.68 -0.71
CA GLN A 251 11.58 9.07 -0.12
C GLN A 251 11.41 9.87 1.18
N ARG A 252 10.37 10.73 1.24
CA ARG A 252 10.10 11.63 2.37
C ARG A 252 8.73 11.37 2.97
N ASN A 253 8.59 11.66 4.26
CA ASN A 253 7.33 11.56 4.99
C ASN A 253 6.69 10.17 4.85
N VAL A 254 7.52 9.13 5.03
CA VAL A 254 7.03 7.74 5.05
C VAL A 254 5.94 7.63 6.10
N SER A 255 4.72 7.27 5.68
CA SER A 255 3.55 7.26 6.54
C SER A 255 3.35 5.95 7.30
N PHE A 256 3.86 4.84 6.77
CA PHE A 256 3.73 3.53 7.39
C PHE A 256 4.89 2.59 7.02
N MET A 257 5.06 1.56 7.85
CA MET A 257 5.89 0.39 7.57
C MET A 257 5.18 -0.86 8.05
N CYS A 258 4.84 -1.75 7.11
CA CYS A 258 4.31 -3.07 7.40
C CYS A 258 5.46 -4.05 7.71
N HIS A 259 5.23 -4.96 8.67
CA HIS A 259 6.16 -6.01 9.06
C HIS A 259 5.60 -7.35 8.61
N CYS A 260 5.95 -7.78 7.41
CA CYS A 260 5.25 -8.78 6.63
C CYS A 260 5.84 -10.20 6.77
N CYS A 261 4.99 -11.19 6.99
CA CYS A 261 5.37 -12.60 6.82
C CYS A 261 4.92 -13.12 5.44
N GLY A 262 5.71 -14.00 4.82
CA GLY A 262 5.39 -14.54 3.50
C GLY A 262 4.12 -15.40 3.43
N CYS A 263 3.60 -15.84 4.59
CA CYS A 263 2.42 -16.72 4.65
C CYS A 263 1.08 -15.98 4.69
N CYS A 264 1.03 -14.77 5.29
CA CYS A 264 -0.23 -14.04 5.50
C CYS A 264 -0.32 -12.73 4.69
N CYS A 265 0.81 -12.09 4.36
CA CYS A 265 0.78 -10.78 3.73
C CYS A 265 0.17 -10.85 2.32
N ASN A 266 -0.99 -10.21 2.14
CA ASN A 266 -1.69 -10.21 0.85
C ASN A 266 -0.87 -9.56 -0.26
N VAL A 267 -0.02 -8.56 0.04
CA VAL A 267 0.86 -7.93 -0.96
C VAL A 267 1.98 -8.89 -1.41
N LEU A 268 2.65 -9.61 -0.46
CA LEU A 268 3.66 -10.61 -0.82
C LEU A 268 3.04 -11.82 -1.54
N ARG A 269 1.79 -12.16 -1.24
CA ARG A 269 1.02 -13.17 -1.97
C ARG A 269 0.68 -12.72 -3.41
N GLY A 270 0.61 -11.41 -3.64
CA GLY A 270 0.57 -10.85 -5.00
C GLY A 270 1.73 -11.35 -5.86
N ILE A 271 2.93 -11.48 -5.27
CA ILE A 271 4.11 -12.04 -5.94
C ILE A 271 4.00 -13.57 -6.06
N THR A 272 3.77 -14.26 -4.93
CA THR A 272 3.93 -15.72 -4.86
C THR A 272 2.74 -16.52 -5.38
N ARG A 273 1.52 -16.00 -5.31
CA ARG A 273 0.28 -16.67 -5.74
C ARG A 273 -0.29 -16.13 -7.05
N HIS A 274 -0.17 -14.80 -7.25
CA HIS A 274 -0.77 -14.14 -8.40
C HIS A 274 0.24 -13.80 -9.49
N GLY A 275 1.55 -14.01 -9.25
CA GLY A 275 2.60 -13.86 -10.26
C GLY A 275 2.97 -12.42 -10.62
N TYR A 276 2.70 -11.44 -9.74
CA TYR A 276 3.02 -10.03 -9.96
C TYR A 276 4.26 -9.59 -9.16
N PRO A 277 5.48 -9.67 -9.72
CA PRO A 277 6.71 -9.33 -9.02
C PRO A 277 6.76 -7.86 -8.57
N ASN A 278 6.07 -6.97 -9.28
CA ASN A 278 5.97 -5.54 -9.02
C ASN A 278 4.92 -5.17 -7.95
N ALA A 279 4.26 -6.13 -7.28
CA ALA A 279 3.40 -5.84 -6.14
C ALA A 279 4.13 -5.08 -5.01
N VAL A 280 5.44 -5.32 -4.88
CA VAL A 280 6.35 -4.56 -4.01
C VAL A 280 7.50 -4.03 -4.85
N VAL A 281 7.81 -2.74 -4.76
CA VAL A 281 9.03 -2.19 -5.37
C VAL A 281 10.24 -2.76 -4.64
N THR A 282 11.21 -3.27 -5.40
CA THR A 282 12.41 -3.85 -4.81
C THR A 282 13.26 -2.77 -4.14
N SER A 283 14.10 -3.16 -3.16
CA SER A 283 15.17 -2.28 -2.68
C SER A 283 16.30 -2.15 -3.71
N SER A 284 17.20 -1.21 -3.52
CA SER A 284 18.41 -1.05 -4.36
C SER A 284 19.43 -2.20 -4.18
N TYR A 285 19.04 -3.25 -3.46
CA TYR A 285 19.90 -4.39 -3.14
C TYR A 285 19.31 -5.70 -3.65
N ILE A 286 20.19 -6.71 -3.79
CA ILE A 286 19.81 -8.07 -4.18
C ILE A 286 20.59 -9.09 -3.37
N ALA A 287 19.95 -10.22 -3.05
CA ALA A 287 20.64 -11.29 -2.35
C ALA A 287 21.60 -12.03 -3.28
N GLU A 288 22.82 -12.24 -2.81
CA GLU A 288 23.84 -13.02 -3.53
C GLU A 288 24.53 -14.01 -2.56
N PRO A 289 24.67 -15.30 -2.94
CA PRO A 289 25.34 -16.28 -2.12
C PRO A 289 26.84 -16.31 -2.42
N ASP A 290 27.68 -16.18 -1.41
CA ASP A 290 29.08 -16.58 -1.47
C ASP A 290 29.16 -18.11 -1.50
N THR A 291 29.50 -18.68 -2.64
CA THR A 291 29.51 -20.13 -2.84
C THR A 291 30.61 -20.85 -2.06
N GLU A 292 31.71 -20.17 -1.71
CA GLU A 292 32.81 -20.76 -0.93
C GLU A 292 32.41 -20.94 0.54
N ARG A 293 31.74 -19.94 1.10
CA ARG A 293 31.25 -19.95 2.49
C ARG A 293 29.94 -20.71 2.66
N CYS A 294 29.24 -21.01 1.57
CA CYS A 294 27.92 -21.65 1.62
C CYS A 294 28.03 -23.11 2.02
N THR A 295 27.33 -23.51 3.08
CA THR A 295 27.28 -24.89 3.59
C THR A 295 26.21 -25.77 2.94
N GLY A 296 25.44 -25.28 1.98
CA GLY A 296 24.38 -26.03 1.31
C GLY A 296 23.19 -26.41 2.20
N CYS A 297 22.94 -25.69 3.31
CA CYS A 297 21.90 -26.05 4.29
C CYS A 297 20.45 -25.78 3.85
N GLY A 298 20.25 -25.06 2.74
CA GLY A 298 18.94 -24.77 2.12
C GLY A 298 18.01 -23.86 2.96
N ILE A 299 18.49 -23.22 4.03
CA ILE A 299 17.67 -22.36 4.89
C ILE A 299 17.16 -21.15 4.11
N CYS A 300 18.00 -20.50 3.29
CA CYS A 300 17.66 -19.34 2.50
C CYS A 300 16.49 -19.61 1.53
N THR A 301 16.48 -20.77 0.86
CA THR A 301 15.38 -21.21 -0.02
C THR A 301 14.06 -21.34 0.76
N ARG A 302 14.09 -22.04 1.91
CA ARG A 302 12.89 -22.27 2.73
C ARG A 302 12.36 -21.01 3.42
N LYS A 303 13.22 -20.03 3.69
CA LYS A 303 12.86 -18.81 4.43
C LYS A 303 12.63 -17.59 3.53
N CYS A 304 12.84 -17.72 2.21
CA CYS A 304 12.55 -16.63 1.29
C CYS A 304 11.04 -16.31 1.27
N PRO A 305 10.62 -15.10 1.69
CA PRO A 305 9.20 -14.77 1.81
C PRO A 305 8.49 -14.63 0.47
N VAL A 306 9.24 -14.40 -0.61
CA VAL A 306 8.74 -14.28 -1.99
C VAL A 306 9.18 -15.43 -2.89
N GLN A 307 9.77 -16.49 -2.32
CA GLN A 307 10.20 -17.69 -3.04
C GLN A 307 11.18 -17.43 -4.20
N ALA A 308 11.95 -16.35 -4.11
CA ALA A 308 12.93 -15.95 -5.13
C ALA A 308 14.25 -16.76 -5.08
N ILE A 309 14.39 -17.76 -4.21
CA ILE A 309 15.62 -18.55 -4.10
C ILE A 309 15.31 -20.02 -4.42
N GLY A 310 15.69 -20.42 -5.61
CA GLY A 310 15.63 -21.78 -6.08
C GLY A 310 16.86 -22.59 -5.70
N ARG A 311 17.02 -23.74 -6.37
CA ARG A 311 18.15 -24.67 -6.23
C ARG A 311 18.75 -24.93 -7.59
N ALA A 312 20.06 -24.88 -7.67
CA ALA A 312 20.81 -25.36 -8.82
C ALA A 312 21.54 -26.65 -8.44
N ASP A 313 21.63 -27.58 -9.38
CA ASP A 313 22.45 -28.77 -9.21
C ASP A 313 23.93 -28.35 -9.15
N ASP A 314 24.64 -28.96 -8.19
CA ASP A 314 26.07 -28.68 -7.99
C ASP A 314 26.73 -29.96 -7.47
N PRO A 315 27.83 -30.43 -8.10
CA PRO A 315 28.49 -31.71 -7.75
C PRO A 315 29.20 -31.67 -6.40
N ALA A 316 29.47 -30.48 -5.84
CA ALA A 316 30.17 -30.37 -4.57
C ALA A 316 29.40 -31.08 -3.43
N PRO A 317 30.07 -31.88 -2.58
CA PRO A 317 29.44 -32.70 -1.53
C PRO A 317 28.52 -31.88 -0.60
N ARG A 318 28.84 -30.63 -0.32
CA ARG A 318 28.03 -29.72 0.53
C ARG A 318 26.66 -29.38 -0.09
N PHE A 319 26.49 -29.50 -1.41
CA PHE A 319 25.24 -29.20 -2.10
C PHE A 319 24.38 -30.41 -2.43
N ARG A 320 24.84 -31.62 -2.16
CA ARG A 320 24.11 -32.88 -2.50
C ARG A 320 22.67 -32.90 -1.95
N LYS A 321 22.44 -32.40 -0.73
CA LYS A 321 21.13 -32.51 -0.07
C LYS A 321 20.10 -31.46 -0.52
N PHE A 322 20.54 -30.23 -0.71
CA PHE A 322 19.61 -29.10 -0.94
C PHE A 322 19.97 -28.25 -2.17
N GLY A 323 20.95 -28.65 -2.96
CA GLY A 323 21.46 -27.89 -4.10
C GLY A 323 22.17 -26.59 -3.70
N ARG A 324 22.80 -25.95 -4.66
CA ARG A 324 23.36 -24.61 -4.52
C ARG A 324 22.22 -23.58 -4.61
N PRO A 325 22.15 -22.56 -3.72
CA PRO A 325 21.11 -21.55 -3.82
C PRO A 325 21.27 -20.73 -5.12
N LEU A 326 20.17 -20.61 -5.86
CA LEU A 326 20.06 -19.80 -7.07
C LEU A 326 19.02 -18.70 -6.85
N VAL A 327 19.46 -17.44 -6.88
CA VAL A 327 18.56 -16.30 -6.67
C VAL A 327 17.97 -15.85 -8.00
N ASP A 328 16.65 -15.87 -8.07
CA ASP A 328 15.91 -15.25 -9.17
C ASP A 328 15.93 -13.73 -8.99
N ARG A 329 16.69 -13.06 -9.87
CA ARG A 329 16.89 -11.61 -9.83
C ARG A 329 15.61 -10.82 -10.13
N THR A 330 14.63 -11.42 -10.79
CA THR A 330 13.35 -10.78 -11.15
C THR A 330 12.35 -10.82 -9.99
N LEU A 331 12.42 -11.84 -9.14
CA LEU A 331 11.53 -12.01 -7.98
C LEU A 331 12.14 -11.48 -6.67
N CYS A 332 13.46 -11.40 -6.58
CA CYS A 332 14.13 -10.96 -5.35
C CYS A 332 13.85 -9.48 -5.07
N ILE A 333 13.14 -9.19 -3.98
CA ILE A 333 12.81 -7.83 -3.54
C ILE A 333 13.90 -7.16 -2.69
N GLY A 334 15.02 -7.84 -2.42
CA GLY A 334 16.14 -7.29 -1.66
C GLY A 334 15.84 -7.01 -0.19
N CYS A 335 14.96 -7.77 0.44
CA CYS A 335 14.53 -7.56 1.84
C CYS A 335 15.56 -8.00 2.90
N GLY A 336 16.50 -8.90 2.56
CA GLY A 336 17.56 -9.38 3.47
C GLY A 336 17.17 -10.51 4.42
N VAL A 337 15.92 -11.00 4.45
CA VAL A 337 15.49 -12.09 5.35
C VAL A 337 16.34 -13.35 5.21
N CYS A 338 16.73 -13.72 3.99
CA CYS A 338 17.60 -14.87 3.73
C CYS A 338 18.98 -14.71 4.36
N SER A 339 19.54 -13.51 4.37
CA SER A 339 20.82 -13.16 4.98
C SER A 339 20.73 -13.25 6.52
N LEU A 340 19.67 -12.68 7.14
CA LEU A 340 19.44 -12.75 8.59
C LEU A 340 19.39 -14.20 9.11
N LYS A 341 18.94 -15.14 8.29
CA LYS A 341 18.81 -16.56 8.65
C LYS A 341 20.00 -17.41 8.21
N CYS A 342 21.01 -16.83 7.54
CA CYS A 342 22.19 -17.53 7.08
C CYS A 342 23.24 -17.63 8.18
N LYS A 343 23.34 -18.81 8.82
CA LYS A 343 24.29 -19.05 9.94
C LYS A 343 25.76 -18.95 9.51
N SER A 344 26.10 -19.31 8.26
CA SER A 344 27.48 -19.20 7.76
C SER A 344 27.84 -17.80 7.30
N GLY A 345 26.88 -16.86 7.25
CA GLY A 345 27.09 -15.53 6.71
C GLY A 345 27.34 -15.48 5.19
N ALA A 346 27.15 -16.60 4.48
CA ALA A 346 27.38 -16.70 3.05
C ALA A 346 26.35 -15.93 2.21
N MET A 347 25.13 -15.69 2.72
CA MET A 347 24.10 -14.93 2.00
C MET A 347 24.16 -13.48 2.44
N LYS A 348 24.42 -12.57 1.51
CA LYS A 348 24.44 -11.12 1.77
C LYS A 348 23.61 -10.38 0.71
N LEU A 349 23.25 -9.15 1.02
CA LEU A 349 22.69 -8.21 0.06
C LEU A 349 23.80 -7.38 -0.56
N HIS A 350 23.85 -7.38 -1.88
CA HIS A 350 24.75 -6.55 -2.68
C HIS A 350 23.97 -5.51 -3.46
N LYS A 351 24.60 -4.40 -3.79
CA LYS A 351 24.00 -3.31 -4.55
C LYS A 351 23.62 -3.77 -5.96
N ARG A 352 22.44 -3.38 -6.44
CA ARG A 352 22.02 -3.59 -7.82
C ARG A 352 22.77 -2.65 -8.76
N ALA A 353 22.98 -3.08 -10.01
CA ALA A 353 23.59 -2.24 -11.05
C ALA A 353 22.80 -0.95 -11.29
N GLN A 354 21.45 -1.02 -11.22
CA GLN A 354 20.58 0.14 -11.29
C GLN A 354 19.94 0.42 -9.93
N ARG A 355 20.04 1.68 -9.48
CA ARG A 355 19.34 2.15 -8.30
C ARG A 355 17.83 2.25 -8.58
N VAL A 356 17.04 1.83 -7.62
CA VAL A 356 15.59 1.99 -7.69
C VAL A 356 15.22 3.42 -7.28
N LEU A 357 14.51 4.12 -8.15
CA LEU A 357 14.01 5.46 -7.88
C LEU A 357 12.59 5.38 -7.30
N HIS A 358 12.35 6.12 -6.24
CA HIS A 358 11.05 6.22 -5.58
C HIS A 358 10.47 7.63 -5.75
N PRO A 359 9.15 7.80 -5.80
CA PRO A 359 8.51 9.11 -5.71
C PRO A 359 8.97 9.87 -4.47
N GLU A 360 9.04 11.19 -4.53
CA GLU A 360 9.53 11.99 -3.40
C GLU A 360 8.53 11.99 -2.24
N THR A 361 7.22 12.16 -2.54
CA THR A 361 6.14 12.27 -1.57
C THR A 361 4.96 11.35 -1.91
N THR A 362 4.04 11.15 -0.95
CA THR A 362 2.79 10.42 -1.16
C THR A 362 1.92 11.08 -2.25
N PHE A 363 1.93 12.41 -2.34
CA PHE A 363 1.24 13.11 -3.43
C PHE A 363 1.75 12.67 -4.80
N GLU A 364 3.07 12.69 -5.02
CA GLU A 364 3.67 12.24 -6.30
C GLU A 364 3.35 10.78 -6.60
N ARG A 365 3.49 9.90 -5.60
CA ARG A 365 3.15 8.50 -5.74
C ARG A 365 1.70 8.31 -6.21
N ILE A 366 0.74 8.99 -5.56
CA ILE A 366 -0.69 8.92 -5.93
C ILE A 366 -0.91 9.40 -7.37
N ILE A 367 -0.31 10.52 -7.77
CA ILE A 367 -0.43 11.05 -9.14
C ILE A 367 0.12 10.06 -10.16
N LEU A 368 1.31 9.50 -9.93
CA LEU A 368 1.92 8.52 -10.82
C LEU A 368 1.10 7.22 -10.89
N GLN A 369 0.57 6.75 -9.77
CA GLN A 369 -0.33 5.59 -9.73
C GLN A 369 -1.60 5.85 -10.52
N CYS A 370 -2.23 7.01 -10.32
CA CYS A 370 -3.43 7.39 -11.07
C CYS A 370 -3.15 7.52 -12.57
N LEU A 371 -1.98 8.04 -12.96
CA LEU A 371 -1.57 8.12 -14.36
C LEU A 371 -1.39 6.72 -14.97
N GLU A 372 -0.67 5.83 -14.30
CA GLU A 372 -0.49 4.45 -14.77
C GLU A 372 -1.82 3.70 -14.92
N ARG A 373 -2.71 3.84 -13.95
CA ARG A 373 -3.97 3.11 -13.86
C ARG A 373 -5.13 3.78 -14.60
N GLY A 374 -4.90 4.93 -15.22
CA GLY A 374 -5.89 5.64 -16.01
C GLY A 374 -7.03 6.25 -15.18
N THR A 375 -6.74 6.68 -13.94
CA THR A 375 -7.69 7.35 -13.03
C THR A 375 -7.32 8.80 -12.70
N LEU A 376 -6.22 9.34 -13.25
CA LEU A 376 -5.73 10.68 -12.92
C LEU A 376 -6.76 11.79 -13.22
N GLN A 377 -7.54 11.66 -14.29
CA GLN A 377 -8.61 12.59 -14.64
C GLN A 377 -9.64 12.76 -13.51
N ASN A 378 -9.85 11.74 -12.67
CA ASN A 378 -10.75 11.79 -11.52
C ASN A 378 -10.20 12.69 -10.41
N GLN A 379 -8.88 12.72 -10.22
CA GLN A 379 -8.22 13.59 -9.24
C GLN A 379 -8.23 15.05 -9.68
N LEU A 380 -8.10 15.30 -10.98
CA LEU A 380 -8.08 16.65 -11.56
C LEU A 380 -9.48 17.27 -11.68
N PHE A 381 -10.47 16.47 -12.10
CA PHE A 381 -11.87 16.87 -12.25
C PHE A 381 -12.73 16.10 -11.26
N ASP A 382 -12.51 16.35 -9.97
CA ASP A 382 -12.92 15.51 -8.85
C ASP A 382 -14.41 15.65 -8.43
N ASN A 383 -15.18 16.59 -9.02
CA ASN A 383 -16.61 16.73 -8.70
C ASN A 383 -17.46 15.77 -9.54
N PRO A 384 -18.08 14.71 -8.96
CA PRO A 384 -18.90 13.75 -9.70
C PRO A 384 -20.22 14.33 -10.20
N ALA A 385 -20.78 15.34 -9.53
CA ALA A 385 -22.06 15.95 -9.85
C ALA A 385 -21.95 16.98 -11.01
N SER A 386 -20.76 17.43 -11.38
CA SER A 386 -20.56 18.44 -12.40
C SER A 386 -20.49 17.84 -13.80
N LEU A 387 -21.36 18.27 -14.70
CA LEU A 387 -21.36 17.87 -16.11
C LEU A 387 -20.08 18.33 -16.83
N THR A 388 -19.57 19.53 -16.52
CA THR A 388 -18.31 20.03 -17.07
C THR A 388 -17.13 19.17 -16.64
N HIS A 389 -17.09 18.76 -15.36
CA HIS A 389 -16.08 17.81 -14.89
C HIS A 389 -16.25 16.42 -15.53
N ALA A 390 -17.48 15.95 -15.74
CA ALA A 390 -17.72 14.69 -16.42
C ALA A 390 -17.20 14.70 -17.87
N PHE A 391 -17.47 15.77 -18.63
CA PHE A 391 -16.93 15.95 -19.97
C PHE A 391 -15.39 16.04 -19.97
N ALA A 392 -14.83 16.87 -19.10
CA ALA A 392 -13.38 17.01 -18.99
C ALA A 392 -12.68 15.68 -18.59
N ARG A 393 -13.29 14.87 -17.69
CA ARG A 393 -12.80 13.52 -17.38
C ARG A 393 -12.81 12.61 -18.60
N ALA A 394 -13.86 12.65 -19.42
CA ALA A 394 -13.95 11.83 -20.63
C ALA A 394 -12.86 12.19 -21.64
N CYS A 395 -12.70 13.48 -21.94
CA CYS A 395 -11.68 13.98 -22.88
C CYS A 395 -10.25 13.69 -22.39
N LEU A 396 -9.92 14.12 -21.16
CA LEU A 396 -8.59 13.93 -20.60
C LEU A 396 -8.29 12.45 -20.38
N GLY A 397 -9.25 11.68 -19.88
CA GLY A 397 -9.08 10.25 -19.67
C GLY A 397 -8.79 9.49 -20.96
N GLY A 398 -9.44 9.85 -22.07
CA GLY A 398 -9.13 9.33 -23.41
C GLY A 398 -7.69 9.64 -23.82
N PHE A 399 -7.27 10.89 -23.67
CA PHE A 399 -5.89 11.34 -23.98
C PHE A 399 -4.83 10.65 -23.14
N LEU A 400 -5.00 10.59 -21.82
CA LEU A 400 -4.04 9.97 -20.89
C LEU A 400 -3.93 8.45 -21.02
N ARG A 401 -4.92 7.78 -21.66
CA ARG A 401 -4.84 6.33 -21.96
C ARG A 401 -3.92 6.01 -23.14
N LEU A 402 -3.60 6.99 -23.97
CA LEU A 402 -2.67 6.79 -25.09
C LEU A 402 -1.29 6.40 -24.58
N THR A 403 -0.82 5.23 -24.98
CA THR A 403 0.48 4.70 -24.53
C THR A 403 1.66 5.66 -24.73
N PRO A 404 1.78 6.39 -25.88
CA PRO A 404 2.86 7.36 -26.05
C PRO A 404 2.80 8.52 -25.04
N VAL A 405 1.60 9.04 -24.76
CA VAL A 405 1.40 10.13 -23.79
C VAL A 405 1.80 9.67 -22.38
N LYS A 406 1.30 8.51 -21.96
CA LYS A 406 1.62 7.92 -20.66
C LYS A 406 3.13 7.71 -20.51
N ARG A 407 3.79 7.12 -21.51
CA ARG A 407 5.25 6.92 -21.50
C ARG A 407 6.03 8.24 -21.43
N ALA A 408 5.60 9.26 -22.17
CA ALA A 408 6.24 10.56 -22.14
C ALA A 408 6.13 11.24 -20.76
N LEU A 409 4.93 11.26 -20.16
CA LEU A 409 4.70 11.85 -18.84
C LEU A 409 5.41 11.11 -17.69
N MET A 410 5.70 9.84 -17.87
CA MET A 410 6.44 9.02 -16.91
C MET A 410 7.95 8.93 -17.21
N SER A 411 8.45 9.59 -18.26
CA SER A 411 9.88 9.65 -18.57
C SER A 411 10.60 10.60 -17.62
N ASP A 412 11.88 10.31 -17.33
CA ASP A 412 12.72 11.13 -16.44
C ASP A 412 12.75 12.61 -16.85
N ALA A 413 12.69 12.87 -18.17
CA ALA A 413 12.75 14.23 -18.72
C ALA A 413 11.47 15.06 -18.45
N LEU A 414 10.27 14.45 -18.46
CA LEU A 414 9.00 15.16 -18.32
C LEU A 414 8.32 14.96 -16.98
N CYS A 415 8.61 13.86 -16.27
CA CYS A 415 7.95 13.50 -15.02
C CYS A 415 8.06 14.61 -13.97
N SER A 416 9.26 15.14 -13.73
CA SER A 416 9.49 16.21 -12.74
C SER A 416 8.74 17.48 -13.10
N ARG A 417 8.70 17.87 -14.40
CA ARG A 417 7.95 19.06 -14.85
C ARG A 417 6.45 18.86 -14.73
N PHE A 418 5.97 17.69 -15.07
CA PHE A 418 4.55 17.31 -14.93
C PHE A 418 4.10 17.34 -13.48
N LEU A 419 4.85 16.70 -12.57
CA LEU A 419 4.57 16.71 -11.13
C LEU A 419 4.66 18.12 -10.55
N GLY A 420 5.65 18.92 -10.96
CA GLY A 420 5.78 20.32 -10.56
C GLY A 420 4.57 21.17 -10.96
N ALA A 421 4.08 21.02 -12.20
CA ALA A 421 2.87 21.70 -12.67
C ALA A 421 1.63 21.32 -11.86
N LEU A 422 1.47 20.04 -11.49
CA LEU A 422 0.36 19.57 -10.67
C LEU A 422 0.46 20.06 -9.21
N LYS A 423 1.66 20.10 -8.63
CA LYS A 423 1.88 20.70 -7.29
C LYS A 423 1.50 22.18 -7.29
N HIS A 424 1.89 22.92 -8.33
CA HIS A 424 1.54 24.34 -8.47
C HIS A 424 0.03 24.54 -8.59
N ALA A 425 -0.63 23.77 -9.45
CA ALA A 425 -2.10 23.80 -9.60
C ALA A 425 -2.83 23.45 -8.30
N ALA A 426 -2.35 22.46 -7.55
CA ALA A 426 -2.91 22.12 -6.24
C ALA A 426 -2.73 23.24 -5.21
N ALA A 427 -1.57 23.92 -5.21
CA ALA A 427 -1.30 25.05 -4.34
C ALA A 427 -2.22 26.24 -4.66
N SER A 428 -2.39 26.59 -5.94
CA SER A 428 -3.30 27.65 -6.40
C SER A 428 -4.76 27.32 -6.07
N GLY A 429 -5.15 26.04 -6.04
CA GLY A 429 -6.47 25.57 -5.64
C GLY A 429 -6.67 25.42 -4.11
N GLY A 430 -5.76 25.95 -3.27
CA GLY A 430 -5.86 25.91 -1.80
C GLY A 430 -5.55 24.54 -1.18
N LYS A 431 -4.98 23.62 -1.94
CA LYS A 431 -4.59 22.26 -1.50
C LYS A 431 -3.07 22.09 -1.35
N GLY A 432 -2.29 23.18 -1.33
CA GLY A 432 -0.83 23.14 -1.30
C GLY A 432 -0.24 22.37 -0.11
N GLN A 433 -0.90 22.38 1.05
CA GLN A 433 -0.45 21.61 2.20
C GLN A 433 -0.58 20.11 2.00
N LEU A 434 -1.58 19.65 1.24
CA LEU A 434 -1.78 18.23 0.89
C LEU A 434 -0.69 17.69 -0.06
N THR A 435 0.05 18.54 -0.75
CA THR A 435 1.15 18.13 -1.63
C THR A 435 2.44 17.81 -0.86
N LYS A 436 2.49 18.13 0.43
CA LYS A 436 3.64 17.92 1.31
C LYS A 436 3.56 16.64 2.15
N ILE A 437 2.40 15.97 2.11
CA ILE A 437 2.14 14.72 2.82
C ILE A 437 2.81 13.55 2.09
#